data_2c4d866c160a568484a982551943f372
#
_entry.id   2c4d866c160a568484a982551943f372
#
_cell.length_a   1.000
_cell.length_b   1.000
_cell.length_c   1.000
_cell.angle_alpha   90.00
_cell.angle_beta   90.00
_cell.angle_gamma   90.00
#
_symmetry.space_group_name_H-M   'P 1'
#
loop_
_entity.id
_entity.type
_entity.pdbx_description
1 polymer ?
#
loop_
_entity_poly.entity_id
_entity_poly.type
_entity_poly.pdbx_seq_one_letter_code
_entity_poly.pdbx_strand_id
1 'polypeptide(L)'
;MKSKESFYGWRIVIGAVLVLAVTGPAGVSIANIYQGSVTEALGISNAQFSISNTLILSVSVLFGSWISGLLAKNFTKVFMIASLVYGLAYMAFGLVNNTFLFYLLSILVGFGFLSTSAMAMSILISNWFVEKRGLALSIALSGIGIGGIIWSPIVTNLINSIGWRASYMTYGAIMIAVTLLVGKFIFVAKPEDMGLEALGANTANQTSATSQKENLRVPFNLKESVRKPFFILLLLGAVFVGLSNNGGLGQFPPYMQSIHGAQLGALIISVYSAVGILGKLLLGSIADKFGVVVATIWTSVALALTYFLAATTTSYGFAILLAVLFGLGNANGTVLAPLVVSAIYPTKSYAQVYGLVNQFLFLGMMFGSLIAASIADAASYTTAWYVFAVISLLIIVFWAGSYFLAKKDFKPVEK
;
A
#
# COMPACT_ATOMS: atom_id res chain seq x y z
N MET A 1 -22.60 -18.97 -33.83
CA MET A 1 -21.77 -18.92 -32.59
C MET A 1 -21.21 -17.51 -32.47
N LYS A 2 -21.86 -16.62 -31.72
CA LYS A 2 -21.26 -15.31 -31.38
C LYS A 2 -20.05 -15.60 -30.48
N SER A 3 -18.85 -15.20 -30.91
CA SER A 3 -17.66 -15.22 -30.09
C SER A 3 -17.99 -14.53 -28.74
N LYS A 4 -17.70 -15.18 -27.62
CA LYS A 4 -17.73 -14.53 -26.31
C LYS A 4 -16.66 -13.44 -26.36
N GLU A 5 -17.01 -12.25 -26.85
CA GLU A 5 -16.15 -11.08 -26.65
C GLU A 5 -15.97 -10.92 -25.14
N SER A 6 -14.74 -11.05 -24.72
CA SER A 6 -14.36 -10.86 -23.31
C SER A 6 -14.78 -9.45 -22.90
N PHE A 7 -15.56 -9.32 -21.82
CA PHE A 7 -15.99 -8.02 -21.28
C PHE A 7 -14.83 -7.05 -21.18
N TYR A 8 -14.95 -5.86 -21.77
CA TYR A 8 -13.86 -4.89 -21.89
C TYR A 8 -13.25 -4.51 -20.52
N GLY A 9 -14.04 -4.55 -19.44
CA GLY A 9 -13.56 -4.33 -18.08
C GLY A 9 -12.35 -5.17 -17.69
N TRP A 10 -12.20 -6.40 -18.22
CA TRP A 10 -10.99 -7.19 -17.95
C TRP A 10 -9.75 -6.64 -18.63
N ARG A 11 -9.87 -5.94 -19.77
CA ARG A 11 -8.75 -5.19 -20.36
C ARG A 11 -8.34 -4.03 -19.47
N ILE A 12 -9.31 -3.35 -18.84
CA ILE A 12 -9.05 -2.30 -17.83
C ILE A 12 -8.26 -2.89 -16.66
N VAL A 13 -8.62 -4.08 -16.16
CA VAL A 13 -7.91 -4.77 -15.08
C VAL A 13 -6.47 -5.08 -15.47
N ILE A 14 -6.22 -5.60 -16.68
CA ILE A 14 -4.86 -5.85 -17.18
C ILE A 14 -4.07 -4.55 -17.27
N GLY A 15 -4.67 -3.48 -17.81
CA GLY A 15 -4.05 -2.16 -17.84
C GLY A 15 -3.70 -1.65 -16.43
N ALA A 16 -4.58 -1.85 -15.45
CA ALA A 16 -4.33 -1.49 -14.07
C ALA A 16 -3.16 -2.29 -13.47
N VAL A 17 -3.03 -3.59 -13.76
CA VAL A 17 -1.86 -4.40 -13.37
C VAL A 17 -0.57 -3.80 -13.93
N LEU A 18 -0.53 -3.44 -15.21
CA LEU A 18 0.66 -2.87 -15.87
C LEU A 18 1.04 -1.51 -15.25
N VAL A 19 0.06 -0.63 -15.05
CA VAL A 19 0.28 0.67 -14.41
C VAL A 19 0.81 0.49 -12.98
N LEU A 20 0.13 -0.32 -12.16
CA LEU A 20 0.51 -0.56 -10.78
C LEU A 20 1.86 -1.28 -10.64
N ALA A 21 2.25 -2.07 -11.64
CA ALA A 21 3.56 -2.71 -11.65
C ALA A 21 4.71 -1.71 -11.79
N VAL A 22 4.50 -0.58 -12.47
CA VAL A 22 5.56 0.45 -12.62
C VAL A 22 5.41 1.60 -11.63
N THR A 23 4.21 1.98 -11.21
CA THR A 23 3.98 3.12 -10.34
C THR A 23 4.00 2.77 -8.85
N GLY A 24 3.45 1.61 -8.49
CA GLY A 24 3.31 1.20 -7.09
C GLY A 24 4.63 1.02 -6.36
N PRO A 25 5.55 0.17 -6.84
CA PRO A 25 6.84 -0.03 -6.20
C PRO A 25 7.73 1.22 -6.19
N ALA A 26 7.65 2.06 -7.21
CA ALA A 26 8.43 3.29 -7.33
C ALA A 26 8.18 4.28 -6.18
N GLY A 27 6.96 4.33 -5.67
CA GLY A 27 6.60 5.24 -4.57
C GLY A 27 7.02 4.76 -3.18
N VAL A 28 7.33 3.46 -3.01
CA VAL A 28 7.57 2.90 -1.67
C VAL A 28 8.81 1.99 -1.62
N SER A 29 8.79 0.84 -2.30
CA SER A 29 9.81 -0.20 -2.11
C SER A 29 11.06 0.01 -2.93
N ILE A 30 10.92 0.32 -4.23
CA ILE A 30 12.05 0.55 -5.14
C ILE A 30 12.79 1.85 -4.83
N ALA A 31 12.06 2.89 -4.39
CA ALA A 31 12.68 4.15 -3.96
C ALA A 31 13.82 3.92 -2.95
N ASN A 32 13.68 2.94 -2.07
CA ASN A 32 14.67 2.66 -1.03
C ASN A 32 15.92 1.89 -1.53
N ILE A 33 15.89 1.32 -2.73
CA ILE A 33 17.10 0.74 -3.37
C ILE A 33 18.14 1.83 -3.68
N TYR A 34 17.67 3.04 -3.98
CA TYR A 34 18.52 4.19 -4.24
C TYR A 34 19.15 4.81 -2.99
N GLN A 35 18.67 4.45 -1.79
CA GLN A 35 19.03 5.11 -0.53
C GLN A 35 20.57 5.21 -0.37
N GLY A 36 21.29 4.11 -0.47
CA GLY A 36 22.75 4.11 -0.30
C GLY A 36 23.46 5.07 -1.24
N SER A 37 23.16 4.98 -2.54
CA SER A 37 23.79 5.83 -3.55
C SER A 37 23.44 7.31 -3.42
N VAL A 38 22.21 7.63 -3.01
CA VAL A 38 21.75 9.02 -2.84
C VAL A 38 22.30 9.64 -1.55
N THR A 39 22.31 8.89 -0.45
CA THR A 39 22.86 9.38 0.83
C THR A 39 24.35 9.68 0.71
N GLU A 40 25.11 8.80 0.05
CA GLU A 40 26.53 9.01 -0.24
C GLU A 40 26.74 10.24 -1.13
N ALA A 41 26.01 10.35 -2.24
CA ALA A 41 26.18 11.42 -3.22
C ALA A 41 25.76 12.81 -2.71
N LEU A 42 24.76 12.90 -1.83
CA LEU A 42 24.27 14.16 -1.26
C LEU A 42 24.87 14.47 0.12
N GLY A 43 25.63 13.55 0.72
CA GLY A 43 26.19 13.70 2.07
C GLY A 43 25.10 13.79 3.16
N ILE A 44 23.99 13.06 3.00
CA ILE A 44 22.84 13.08 3.93
C ILE A 44 22.72 11.77 4.70
N SER A 45 22.06 11.83 5.88
CA SER A 45 21.79 10.63 6.67
C SER A 45 20.63 9.80 6.11
N ASN A 46 20.48 8.56 6.59
CA ASN A 46 19.36 7.69 6.25
C ASN A 46 18.01 8.30 6.68
N ALA A 47 17.98 8.99 7.82
CA ALA A 47 16.80 9.70 8.28
C ALA A 47 16.43 10.85 7.32
N GLN A 48 17.42 11.62 6.85
CA GLN A 48 17.19 12.69 5.88
C GLN A 48 16.70 12.15 4.53
N PHE A 49 17.23 11.01 4.06
CA PHE A 49 16.67 10.35 2.88
C PHE A 49 15.21 9.93 3.12
N SER A 50 14.90 9.36 4.28
CA SER A 50 13.55 8.88 4.60
C SER A 50 12.50 9.99 4.73
N ILE A 51 12.91 11.26 4.91
CA ILE A 51 12.01 12.42 4.78
C ILE A 51 11.36 12.46 3.40
N SER A 52 12.07 12.07 2.35
CA SER A 52 11.49 12.00 1.00
C SER A 52 10.27 11.07 0.93
N ASN A 53 10.37 9.89 1.55
CA ASN A 53 9.26 8.94 1.65
C ASN A 53 8.09 9.53 2.48
N THR A 54 8.42 10.19 3.59
CA THR A 54 7.44 10.93 4.40
C THR A 54 6.69 11.97 3.56
N LEU A 55 7.40 12.76 2.75
CA LEU A 55 6.82 13.77 1.87
C LEU A 55 5.94 13.16 0.78
N ILE A 56 6.35 12.07 0.16
CA ILE A 56 5.55 11.35 -0.83
C ILE A 56 4.21 10.90 -0.22
N LEU A 57 4.26 10.28 0.95
CA LEU A 57 3.06 9.76 1.62
C LEU A 57 2.20 10.85 2.26
N SER A 58 2.79 11.98 2.68
CA SER A 58 2.05 13.12 3.22
C SER A 58 1.03 13.69 2.23
N VAL A 59 1.35 13.66 0.94
CA VAL A 59 0.41 14.05 -0.12
C VAL A 59 -0.86 13.19 -0.09
N SER A 60 -0.73 11.89 0.18
CA SER A 60 -1.88 10.98 0.28
C SER A 60 -2.76 11.32 1.48
N VAL A 61 -2.16 11.68 2.61
CA VAL A 61 -2.89 12.06 3.83
C VAL A 61 -3.60 13.41 3.66
N LEU A 62 -2.89 14.40 3.12
CA LEU A 62 -3.38 15.78 3.04
C LEU A 62 -4.34 16.01 1.86
N PHE A 63 -4.05 15.43 0.71
CA PHE A 63 -4.73 15.71 -0.56
C PHE A 63 -5.55 14.54 -1.10
N GLY A 64 -5.62 13.39 -0.39
CA GLY A 64 -6.28 12.17 -0.86
C GLY A 64 -7.73 12.40 -1.30
N SER A 65 -8.54 13.05 -0.46
CA SER A 65 -9.95 13.35 -0.76
C SER A 65 -10.12 14.32 -1.93
N TRP A 66 -9.26 15.31 -2.06
CA TRP A 66 -9.29 16.28 -3.15
C TRP A 66 -8.94 15.63 -4.49
N ILE A 67 -7.84 14.84 -4.53
CA ILE A 67 -7.42 14.12 -5.75
C ILE A 67 -8.43 13.05 -6.15
N SER A 68 -9.01 12.31 -5.19
CA SER A 68 -10.06 11.33 -5.50
C SER A 68 -11.28 11.99 -6.12
N GLY A 69 -11.66 13.17 -5.67
CA GLY A 69 -12.73 13.98 -6.26
C GLY A 69 -12.42 14.44 -7.68
N LEU A 70 -11.17 14.82 -7.98
CA LEU A 70 -10.73 15.16 -9.32
C LEU A 70 -10.74 13.94 -10.26
N LEU A 71 -10.25 12.79 -9.79
CA LEU A 71 -10.27 11.52 -10.54
C LEU A 71 -11.71 11.07 -10.83
N ALA A 72 -12.62 11.19 -9.87
CA ALA A 72 -14.02 10.86 -10.06
C ALA A 72 -14.72 11.73 -11.11
N LYS A 73 -14.33 13.02 -11.23
CA LYS A 73 -14.89 13.95 -12.21
C LYS A 73 -14.31 13.76 -13.60
N ASN A 74 -13.00 13.58 -13.73
CA ASN A 74 -12.32 13.46 -15.02
C ASN A 74 -11.10 12.55 -14.91
N PHE A 75 -11.35 11.24 -14.84
CA PHE A 75 -10.32 10.24 -14.61
C PHE A 75 -9.17 10.34 -15.63
N THR A 76 -9.49 10.27 -16.92
CA THR A 76 -8.49 10.19 -17.98
C THR A 76 -7.55 11.39 -17.98
N LYS A 77 -8.08 12.61 -17.89
CA LYS A 77 -7.26 13.84 -17.90
C LYS A 77 -6.35 13.90 -16.68
N VAL A 78 -6.91 13.68 -15.49
CA VAL A 78 -6.16 13.73 -14.22
C VAL A 78 -5.07 12.65 -14.20
N PHE A 79 -5.42 11.42 -14.58
CA PHE A 79 -4.48 10.30 -14.66
C PHE A 79 -3.32 10.58 -15.62
N MET A 80 -3.59 11.09 -16.84
CA MET A 80 -2.57 11.38 -17.85
C MET A 80 -1.60 12.47 -17.40
N ILE A 81 -2.13 13.57 -16.83
CA ILE A 81 -1.30 14.67 -16.30
C ILE A 81 -0.45 14.15 -15.12
N ALA A 82 -1.07 13.44 -14.19
CA ALA A 82 -0.38 12.90 -13.04
C ALA A 82 0.71 11.89 -13.42
N SER A 83 0.46 11.05 -14.42
CA SER A 83 1.45 10.11 -14.97
C SER A 83 2.67 10.82 -15.53
N LEU A 84 2.44 11.91 -16.27
CA LEU A 84 3.52 12.73 -16.81
C LEU A 84 4.32 13.42 -15.69
N VAL A 85 3.63 14.03 -14.74
CA VAL A 85 4.25 14.70 -13.58
C VAL A 85 5.07 13.68 -12.76
N TYR A 86 4.52 12.49 -12.50
CA TYR A 86 5.20 11.44 -11.75
C TYR A 86 6.49 11.00 -12.42
N GLY A 87 6.41 10.63 -13.69
CA GLY A 87 7.58 10.16 -14.41
C GLY A 87 8.64 11.25 -14.61
N LEU A 88 8.26 12.50 -14.92
CA LEU A 88 9.18 13.62 -15.03
C LEU A 88 9.85 13.96 -13.68
N ALA A 89 9.11 13.98 -12.58
CA ALA A 89 9.65 14.19 -11.24
C ALA A 89 10.61 13.06 -10.85
N TYR A 90 10.28 11.81 -11.23
CA TYR A 90 11.14 10.66 -10.99
C TYR A 90 12.44 10.73 -11.84
N MET A 91 12.35 11.15 -13.10
CA MET A 91 13.54 11.44 -13.94
C MET A 91 14.37 12.57 -13.34
N ALA A 92 13.74 13.61 -12.84
CA ALA A 92 14.40 14.77 -12.25
C ALA A 92 15.20 14.42 -10.98
N PHE A 93 14.88 13.34 -10.25
CA PHE A 93 15.76 12.84 -9.19
C PHE A 93 17.17 12.55 -9.68
N GLY A 94 17.35 12.12 -10.92
CA GLY A 94 18.67 11.92 -11.53
C GLY A 94 19.51 13.21 -11.71
N LEU A 95 18.87 14.38 -11.63
CA LEU A 95 19.53 15.69 -11.77
C LEU A 95 19.79 16.39 -10.42
N VAL A 96 19.38 15.76 -9.31
CA VAL A 96 19.45 16.37 -7.99
C VAL A 96 20.91 16.46 -7.50
N ASN A 97 21.27 17.66 -7.02
CA ASN A 97 22.58 17.95 -6.41
C ASN A 97 22.45 18.53 -4.98
N ASN A 98 21.24 18.71 -4.47
CA ASN A 98 20.99 19.19 -3.12
C ASN A 98 19.70 18.60 -2.53
N THR A 99 19.64 18.56 -1.21
CA THR A 99 18.56 17.95 -0.44
C THR A 99 17.21 18.69 -0.62
N PHE A 100 17.24 20.02 -0.77
CA PHE A 100 16.01 20.81 -0.93
C PHE A 100 15.27 20.43 -2.22
N LEU A 101 15.99 20.34 -3.34
CA LEU A 101 15.39 19.92 -4.61
C LEU A 101 14.89 18.47 -4.55
N PHE A 102 15.62 17.58 -3.84
CA PHE A 102 15.19 16.21 -3.61
C PHE A 102 13.85 16.14 -2.89
N TYR A 103 13.64 16.96 -1.85
CA TYR A 103 12.38 17.02 -1.12
C TYR A 103 11.24 17.66 -1.93
N LEU A 104 11.53 18.70 -2.70
CA LEU A 104 10.54 19.31 -3.58
C LEU A 104 10.02 18.33 -4.63
N LEU A 105 10.92 17.59 -5.26
CA LEU A 105 10.56 16.54 -6.22
C LEU A 105 9.79 15.40 -5.54
N SER A 106 10.09 15.07 -4.29
CA SER A 106 9.36 14.05 -3.54
C SER A 106 7.88 14.41 -3.35
N ILE A 107 7.55 15.68 -3.16
CA ILE A 107 6.17 16.14 -3.11
C ILE A 107 5.48 15.95 -4.47
N LEU A 108 6.14 16.29 -5.59
CA LEU A 108 5.60 16.07 -6.93
C LEU A 108 5.41 14.58 -7.23
N VAL A 109 6.37 13.74 -6.83
CA VAL A 109 6.24 12.28 -6.87
C VAL A 109 5.04 11.81 -6.08
N GLY A 110 4.79 12.40 -4.89
CA GLY A 110 3.61 12.10 -4.06
C GLY A 110 2.29 12.36 -4.77
N PHE A 111 2.13 13.49 -5.46
CA PHE A 111 0.93 13.79 -6.27
C PHE A 111 0.75 12.79 -7.42
N GLY A 112 1.84 12.48 -8.14
CA GLY A 112 1.83 11.49 -9.21
C GLY A 112 1.48 10.09 -8.69
N PHE A 113 2.15 9.64 -7.62
CA PHE A 113 1.91 8.36 -6.97
C PHE A 113 0.45 8.20 -6.53
N LEU A 114 -0.10 9.18 -5.81
CA LEU A 114 -1.48 9.14 -5.34
C LEU A 114 -2.48 9.00 -6.49
N SER A 115 -2.24 9.72 -7.59
CA SER A 115 -3.15 9.80 -8.75
C SER A 115 -3.00 8.63 -9.72
N THR A 116 -1.99 7.78 -9.59
CA THR A 116 -1.74 6.64 -10.50
C THR A 116 -1.67 5.28 -9.79
N SER A 117 -1.72 5.27 -8.44
CA SER A 117 -1.60 4.07 -7.63
C SER A 117 -2.93 3.37 -7.32
N ALA A 118 -2.94 2.58 -6.27
CA ALA A 118 -4.08 1.75 -5.85
C ALA A 118 -5.41 2.52 -5.76
N MET A 119 -5.40 3.78 -5.30
CA MET A 119 -6.60 4.59 -5.18
C MET A 119 -7.22 4.89 -6.56
N ALA A 120 -6.41 5.34 -7.51
CA ALA A 120 -6.88 5.65 -8.86
C ALA A 120 -7.44 4.40 -9.55
N MET A 121 -6.71 3.27 -9.46
CA MET A 121 -7.17 2.00 -10.06
C MET A 121 -8.44 1.48 -9.39
N SER A 122 -8.60 1.69 -8.08
CA SER A 122 -9.83 1.33 -7.37
C SER A 122 -11.04 2.13 -7.84
N ILE A 123 -10.87 3.44 -8.11
CA ILE A 123 -11.92 4.28 -8.69
C ILE A 123 -12.30 3.79 -10.07
N LEU A 124 -11.31 3.57 -10.95
CA LEU A 124 -11.54 3.11 -12.33
C LEU A 124 -12.27 1.77 -12.37
N ILE A 125 -11.77 0.77 -11.65
CA ILE A 125 -12.35 -0.58 -11.61
C ILE A 125 -13.76 -0.56 -11.02
N SER A 126 -14.02 0.31 -10.04
CA SER A 126 -15.35 0.43 -9.43
C SER A 126 -16.42 0.94 -10.41
N ASN A 127 -16.02 1.69 -11.44
CA ASN A 127 -16.94 2.12 -12.49
C ASN A 127 -17.32 0.96 -13.43
N TRP A 128 -16.43 -0.01 -13.64
CA TRP A 128 -16.63 -1.11 -14.60
C TRP A 128 -17.22 -2.39 -13.98
N PHE A 129 -17.08 -2.56 -12.64
CA PHE A 129 -17.49 -3.80 -11.97
C PHE A 129 -18.39 -3.49 -10.75
N VAL A 130 -19.62 -3.95 -10.83
CA VAL A 130 -20.54 -4.09 -9.68
C VAL A 130 -20.40 -5.53 -9.15
N GLU A 131 -20.58 -6.52 -10.02
CA GLU A 131 -20.30 -7.93 -9.74
C GLU A 131 -18.79 -8.21 -9.92
N LYS A 132 -18.21 -9.10 -9.13
CA LYS A 132 -16.77 -9.49 -9.16
C LYS A 132 -15.78 -8.33 -8.94
N ARG A 133 -16.25 -7.20 -8.39
CA ARG A 133 -15.40 -6.02 -8.09
C ARG A 133 -14.21 -6.38 -7.22
N GLY A 134 -14.43 -7.18 -6.16
CA GLY A 134 -13.36 -7.62 -5.26
C GLY A 134 -12.27 -8.41 -5.99
N LEU A 135 -12.67 -9.34 -6.87
CA LEU A 135 -11.74 -10.11 -7.70
C LEU A 135 -10.94 -9.20 -8.64
N ALA A 136 -11.64 -8.32 -9.35
CA ALA A 136 -11.01 -7.38 -10.30
C ALA A 136 -9.98 -6.47 -9.60
N LEU A 137 -10.34 -5.93 -8.43
CA LEU A 137 -9.42 -5.13 -7.60
C LEU A 137 -8.22 -5.95 -7.11
N SER A 138 -8.44 -7.16 -6.63
CA SER A 138 -7.35 -8.02 -6.14
C SER A 138 -6.35 -8.35 -7.24
N ILE A 139 -6.83 -8.64 -8.45
CA ILE A 139 -5.98 -8.88 -9.63
C ILE A 139 -5.19 -7.60 -9.96
N ALA A 140 -5.85 -6.45 -10.04
CA ALA A 140 -5.18 -5.19 -10.35
C ALA A 140 -4.09 -4.85 -9.32
N LEU A 141 -4.41 -4.95 -8.01
CA LEU A 141 -3.48 -4.64 -6.92
C LEU A 141 -2.30 -5.62 -6.83
N SER A 142 -2.42 -6.83 -7.38
CA SER A 142 -1.29 -7.75 -7.48
C SER A 142 -0.16 -7.20 -8.36
N GLY A 143 -0.47 -6.26 -9.26
CA GLY A 143 0.51 -5.53 -10.07
C GLY A 143 1.61 -4.88 -9.25
N ILE A 144 1.32 -4.36 -8.05
CA ILE A 144 2.32 -3.79 -7.15
C ILE A 144 3.37 -4.83 -6.74
N GLY A 145 2.91 -6.04 -6.37
CA GLY A 145 3.80 -7.15 -6.03
C GLY A 145 4.61 -7.64 -7.23
N ILE A 146 3.96 -7.80 -8.39
CA ILE A 146 4.61 -8.18 -9.65
C ILE A 146 5.71 -7.15 -10.00
N GLY A 147 5.40 -5.87 -9.87
CA GLY A 147 6.36 -4.79 -10.09
C GLY A 147 7.55 -4.86 -9.14
N GLY A 148 7.33 -5.13 -7.85
CA GLY A 148 8.41 -5.33 -6.87
C GLY A 148 9.35 -6.48 -7.25
N ILE A 149 8.81 -7.60 -7.74
CA ILE A 149 9.59 -8.75 -8.19
C ILE A 149 10.46 -8.40 -9.40
N ILE A 150 9.87 -7.74 -10.39
CA ILE A 150 10.51 -7.48 -11.69
C ILE A 150 11.51 -6.32 -11.57
N TRP A 151 11.08 -5.19 -11.02
CA TRP A 151 11.87 -3.95 -11.05
C TRP A 151 12.99 -3.92 -10.03
N SER A 152 12.89 -4.65 -8.91
CA SER A 152 13.93 -4.63 -7.89
C SER A 152 15.30 -5.07 -8.44
N PRO A 153 15.46 -6.25 -9.08
CA PRO A 153 16.73 -6.64 -9.68
C PRO A 153 17.13 -5.76 -10.88
N ILE A 154 16.14 -5.31 -11.69
CA ILE A 154 16.43 -4.45 -12.84
C ILE A 154 17.02 -3.11 -12.40
N VAL A 155 16.39 -2.44 -11.43
CA VAL A 155 16.86 -1.14 -10.92
C VAL A 155 18.21 -1.28 -10.24
N THR A 156 18.43 -2.34 -9.46
CA THR A 156 19.75 -2.61 -8.86
C THR A 156 20.83 -2.77 -9.92
N ASN A 157 20.56 -3.53 -10.99
CA ASN A 157 21.51 -3.68 -12.10
C ASN A 157 21.73 -2.37 -12.85
N LEU A 158 20.70 -1.55 -13.06
CA LEU A 158 20.84 -0.21 -13.66
C LEU A 158 21.73 0.70 -12.80
N ILE A 159 21.52 0.73 -11.48
CA ILE A 159 22.36 1.52 -10.56
C ILE A 159 23.83 1.08 -10.68
N ASN A 160 24.08 -0.23 -10.71
CA ASN A 160 25.44 -0.75 -10.78
C ASN A 160 26.12 -0.53 -12.16
N SER A 161 25.35 -0.52 -13.25
CA SER A 161 25.90 -0.43 -14.62
C SER A 161 26.01 0.99 -15.15
N ILE A 162 25.00 1.84 -14.91
CA ILE A 162 24.93 3.21 -15.45
C ILE A 162 24.83 4.29 -14.37
N GLY A 163 24.89 3.90 -13.09
CA GLY A 163 24.77 4.78 -11.93
C GLY A 163 23.33 5.15 -11.58
N TRP A 164 23.14 5.61 -10.34
CA TRP A 164 21.82 5.89 -9.79
C TRP A 164 21.07 7.04 -10.51
N ARG A 165 21.80 8.05 -11.01
CA ARG A 165 21.21 9.17 -11.73
C ARG A 165 20.58 8.73 -13.06
N ALA A 166 21.30 8.01 -13.88
CA ALA A 166 20.79 7.48 -15.14
C ALA A 166 19.72 6.40 -14.92
N SER A 167 19.81 5.63 -13.83
CA SER A 167 18.77 4.68 -13.42
C SER A 167 17.44 5.36 -13.11
N TYR A 168 17.44 6.48 -12.35
CA TYR A 168 16.22 7.27 -12.12
C TYR A 168 15.60 7.78 -13.42
N MET A 169 16.43 8.30 -14.34
CA MET A 169 15.98 8.80 -15.65
C MET A 169 15.34 7.69 -16.47
N THR A 170 16.01 6.54 -16.55
CA THR A 170 15.53 5.37 -17.32
C THR A 170 14.21 4.86 -16.75
N TYR A 171 14.12 4.68 -15.43
CA TYR A 171 12.90 4.19 -14.80
C TYR A 171 11.73 5.16 -14.96
N GLY A 172 11.97 6.47 -14.79
CA GLY A 172 10.97 7.50 -15.00
C GLY A 172 10.46 7.55 -16.45
N ALA A 173 11.35 7.38 -17.44
CA ALA A 173 10.98 7.31 -18.86
C ALA A 173 10.09 6.07 -19.16
N ILE A 174 10.44 4.91 -18.62
CA ILE A 174 9.63 3.69 -18.74
C ILE A 174 8.26 3.89 -18.08
N MET A 175 8.22 4.52 -16.91
CA MET A 175 6.98 4.83 -16.20
C MET A 175 6.07 5.72 -17.06
N ILE A 176 6.60 6.79 -17.68
CA ILE A 176 5.83 7.66 -18.58
C ILE A 176 5.31 6.83 -19.77
N ALA A 177 6.18 6.07 -20.42
CA ALA A 177 5.79 5.28 -21.60
C ALA A 177 4.64 4.30 -21.27
N VAL A 178 4.77 3.49 -20.20
CA VAL A 178 3.76 2.52 -19.83
C VAL A 178 2.46 3.19 -19.43
N THR A 179 2.51 4.20 -18.55
CA THR A 179 1.30 4.82 -18.01
C THR A 179 0.53 5.61 -19.06
N LEU A 180 1.22 6.34 -19.96
CA LEU A 180 0.59 7.09 -21.02
C LEU A 180 0.02 6.17 -22.12
N LEU A 181 0.74 5.11 -22.51
CA LEU A 181 0.23 4.14 -23.47
C LEU A 181 -1.03 3.44 -22.92
N VAL A 182 -0.97 2.93 -21.71
CA VAL A 182 -2.13 2.29 -21.07
C VAL A 182 -3.27 3.27 -20.88
N GLY A 183 -2.99 4.48 -20.40
CA GLY A 183 -3.99 5.53 -20.21
C GLY A 183 -4.69 5.95 -21.50
N LYS A 184 -3.97 6.00 -22.62
CA LYS A 184 -4.51 6.39 -23.92
C LYS A 184 -5.27 5.27 -24.65
N PHE A 185 -4.75 4.02 -24.59
CA PHE A 185 -5.25 2.94 -25.42
C PHE A 185 -6.12 1.92 -24.69
N ILE A 186 -6.03 1.85 -23.36
CA ILE A 186 -6.74 0.84 -22.56
C ILE A 186 -7.75 1.48 -21.60
N PHE A 187 -7.41 2.61 -20.97
CA PHE A 187 -8.27 3.17 -19.95
C PHE A 187 -9.41 3.99 -20.55
N VAL A 188 -10.62 3.54 -20.27
CA VAL A 188 -11.86 4.28 -20.49
C VAL A 188 -12.50 4.49 -19.11
N ALA A 189 -12.85 5.73 -18.80
CA ALA A 189 -13.26 6.13 -17.44
C ALA A 189 -14.52 5.41 -16.99
N LYS A 190 -15.48 5.25 -17.89
CA LYS A 190 -16.79 4.65 -17.60
C LYS A 190 -17.22 3.73 -18.74
N PRO A 191 -17.93 2.62 -18.46
CA PRO A 191 -18.46 1.74 -19.50
C PRO A 191 -19.43 2.46 -20.43
N GLU A 192 -20.18 3.44 -19.92
CA GLU A 192 -21.15 4.23 -20.72
C GLU A 192 -20.46 5.01 -21.86
N ASP A 193 -19.20 5.41 -21.69
CA ASP A 193 -18.40 6.10 -22.74
C ASP A 193 -18.16 5.20 -23.97
N MET A 194 -18.37 3.88 -23.82
CA MET A 194 -18.32 2.87 -24.90
C MET A 194 -19.68 2.28 -25.25
N GLY A 195 -20.77 2.81 -24.71
CA GLY A 195 -22.10 2.24 -24.87
C GLY A 195 -22.28 0.89 -24.17
N LEU A 196 -21.48 0.60 -23.18
CA LEU A 196 -21.53 -0.63 -22.36
C LEU A 196 -22.10 -0.33 -20.97
N GLU A 197 -22.54 -1.39 -20.28
CA GLU A 197 -22.94 -1.33 -18.87
C GLU A 197 -21.86 -1.97 -17.99
N ALA A 198 -21.79 -1.54 -16.72
CA ALA A 198 -20.92 -2.17 -15.73
C ALA A 198 -21.31 -3.65 -15.51
N LEU A 199 -20.33 -4.52 -15.33
CA LEU A 199 -20.58 -5.94 -15.10
C LEU A 199 -21.41 -6.14 -13.83
N GLY A 200 -22.61 -6.71 -13.97
CA GLY A 200 -23.54 -6.96 -12.86
C GLY A 200 -24.48 -5.79 -12.53
N ALA A 201 -24.52 -4.71 -13.33
CA ALA A 201 -25.44 -3.59 -13.10
C ALA A 201 -26.92 -4.02 -13.05
N ASN A 202 -27.34 -4.91 -13.93
CA ASN A 202 -28.72 -5.42 -13.99
C ASN A 202 -29.07 -6.35 -12.81
N THR A 203 -28.09 -7.07 -12.25
CA THR A 203 -28.28 -7.97 -11.11
C THR A 203 -28.42 -7.17 -9.80
N ALA A 204 -27.72 -6.05 -9.68
CA ALA A 204 -27.80 -5.19 -8.50
C ALA A 204 -29.19 -4.56 -8.30
N ASN A 205 -29.87 -4.24 -9.38
CA ASN A 205 -31.25 -3.72 -9.35
C ASN A 205 -32.27 -4.75 -8.84
N GLN A 206 -32.03 -6.05 -9.04
CA GLN A 206 -32.87 -7.14 -8.54
C GLN A 206 -32.53 -7.53 -7.08
N THR A 207 -31.26 -7.44 -6.67
CA THR A 207 -30.79 -7.83 -5.33
C THR A 207 -31.09 -6.75 -4.26
N SER A 208 -31.25 -5.50 -4.68
CA SER A 208 -31.60 -4.39 -3.78
C SER A 208 -32.98 -4.55 -3.13
N ALA A 209 -33.87 -5.36 -3.73
CA ALA A 209 -35.18 -5.68 -3.17
C ALA A 209 -35.15 -6.78 -2.09
N THR A 210 -34.10 -7.61 -2.04
CA THR A 210 -34.04 -8.79 -1.15
C THR A 210 -33.13 -8.56 0.07
N SER A 211 -32.25 -7.56 0.05
CA SER A 211 -31.27 -7.27 1.10
C SER A 211 -31.81 -6.44 2.28
N GLN A 212 -33.12 -6.26 2.41
CA GLN A 212 -33.72 -5.44 3.51
C GLN A 212 -33.82 -6.14 4.86
N LYS A 213 -33.34 -7.37 5.03
CA LYS A 213 -33.53 -8.13 6.30
C LYS A 213 -32.36 -8.17 7.28
N GLU A 214 -31.23 -7.50 7.01
CA GLU A 214 -30.03 -7.57 7.88
C GLU A 214 -29.63 -6.23 8.48
N ASN A 215 -30.57 -5.45 9.01
CA ASN A 215 -30.29 -4.08 9.40
C ASN A 215 -30.78 -3.69 10.77
N LEU A 216 -30.14 -4.16 11.81
CA LEU A 216 -30.24 -3.55 13.16
C LEU A 216 -28.86 -3.48 13.82
N ARG A 217 -27.93 -2.73 13.22
CA ARG A 217 -26.74 -2.29 13.91
C ARG A 217 -26.70 -0.76 13.87
N VAL A 218 -26.33 -0.19 15.00
CA VAL A 218 -26.39 1.24 15.33
C VAL A 218 -25.80 2.12 14.21
N PRO A 219 -26.46 3.21 13.79
CA PRO A 219 -25.89 4.14 12.83
C PRO A 219 -24.60 4.75 13.39
N PHE A 220 -23.54 4.80 12.56
CA PHE A 220 -22.28 5.40 12.92
C PHE A 220 -22.46 6.91 13.06
N ASN A 221 -22.22 7.42 14.25
CA ASN A 221 -22.07 8.85 14.50
C ASN A 221 -20.62 9.11 14.88
N LEU A 222 -19.88 9.82 14.01
CA LEU A 222 -18.46 10.12 14.21
C LEU A 222 -18.22 10.82 15.56
N LYS A 223 -19.07 11.79 15.92
CA LYS A 223 -18.94 12.56 17.18
C LYS A 223 -19.05 11.68 18.42
N GLU A 224 -19.89 10.66 18.38
CA GLU A 224 -20.06 9.69 19.46
C GLU A 224 -18.96 8.64 19.46
N SER A 225 -18.58 8.14 18.27
CA SER A 225 -17.55 7.10 18.13
C SER A 225 -16.18 7.57 18.59
N VAL A 226 -15.79 8.82 18.30
CA VAL A 226 -14.48 9.39 18.73
C VAL A 226 -14.31 9.40 20.24
N ARG A 227 -15.42 9.40 21.01
CA ARG A 227 -15.38 9.36 22.49
C ARG A 227 -15.27 7.93 23.04
N LYS A 228 -15.42 6.91 22.22
CA LYS A 228 -15.43 5.51 22.67
C LYS A 228 -14.04 4.90 22.62
N PRO A 229 -13.59 4.21 23.68
CA PRO A 229 -12.25 3.62 23.77
C PRO A 229 -11.94 2.67 22.61
N PHE A 230 -12.92 1.84 22.17
CA PHE A 230 -12.69 0.90 21.09
C PHE A 230 -12.35 1.59 19.76
N PHE A 231 -12.95 2.76 19.50
CA PHE A 231 -12.69 3.51 18.27
C PHE A 231 -11.27 4.14 18.27
N ILE A 232 -10.86 4.66 19.44
CA ILE A 232 -9.50 5.18 19.62
C ILE A 232 -8.47 4.06 19.40
N LEU A 233 -8.70 2.88 19.98
CA LEU A 233 -7.86 1.71 19.77
C LEU A 233 -7.82 1.26 18.31
N LEU A 234 -8.96 1.34 17.59
CA LEU A 234 -9.03 1.02 16.17
C LEU A 234 -8.11 1.93 15.34
N LEU A 235 -8.15 3.24 15.59
CA LEU A 235 -7.32 4.23 14.90
C LEU A 235 -5.84 4.11 15.27
N LEU A 236 -5.53 3.93 16.57
CA LEU A 236 -4.14 3.70 17.02
C LEU A 236 -3.57 2.43 16.38
N GLY A 237 -4.34 1.35 16.36
CA GLY A 237 -3.91 0.12 15.70
C GLY A 237 -3.60 0.33 14.22
N ALA A 238 -4.37 1.16 13.52
CA ALA A 238 -4.11 1.51 12.12
C ALA A 238 -2.78 2.28 11.97
N VAL A 239 -2.48 3.24 12.87
CA VAL A 239 -1.18 3.94 12.88
C VAL A 239 -0.04 2.94 13.08
N PHE A 240 -0.17 2.03 14.05
CA PHE A 240 0.88 1.04 14.36
C PHE A 240 1.09 0.03 13.23
N VAL A 241 0.02 -0.35 12.52
CA VAL A 241 0.12 -1.14 11.27
C VAL A 241 0.90 -0.38 10.21
N GLY A 242 0.58 0.89 10.00
CA GLY A 242 1.29 1.74 9.05
C GLY A 242 2.77 1.90 9.38
N LEU A 243 3.09 2.20 10.65
CA LEU A 243 4.46 2.28 11.15
C LEU A 243 5.22 0.98 10.87
N SER A 244 4.66 -0.14 11.30
CA SER A 244 5.29 -1.45 11.14
C SER A 244 5.51 -1.81 9.67
N ASN A 245 4.53 -1.60 8.81
CA ASN A 245 4.67 -1.90 7.39
C ASN A 245 5.76 -1.08 6.72
N ASN A 246 5.71 0.25 6.85
CA ASN A 246 6.63 1.10 6.11
C ASN A 246 8.02 1.18 6.76
N GLY A 247 8.15 0.89 8.05
CA GLY A 247 9.45 0.71 8.69
C GLY A 247 10.26 -0.40 8.03
N GLY A 248 9.64 -1.57 7.79
CA GLY A 248 10.28 -2.67 7.07
C GLY A 248 10.44 -2.42 5.58
N LEU A 249 9.38 -2.00 4.89
CA LEU A 249 9.45 -1.68 3.45
C LEU A 249 10.54 -0.66 3.13
N GLY A 250 10.70 0.35 4.00
CA GLY A 250 11.66 1.42 3.82
C GLY A 250 13.09 1.05 4.19
N GLN A 251 13.30 0.22 5.21
CA GLN A 251 14.63 0.06 5.79
C GLN A 251 15.24 -1.34 5.68
N PHE A 252 14.46 -2.42 5.44
CA PHE A 252 15.06 -3.74 5.22
C PHE A 252 15.95 -3.81 3.97
N PRO A 253 15.53 -3.28 2.79
CA PRO A 253 16.39 -3.34 1.61
C PRO A 253 17.72 -2.61 1.81
N PRO A 254 17.78 -1.32 2.22
CA PRO A 254 19.03 -0.63 2.43
C PRO A 254 19.88 -1.24 3.57
N TYR A 255 19.26 -1.73 4.65
CA TYR A 255 19.96 -2.42 5.72
C TYR A 255 20.67 -3.69 5.21
N MET A 256 19.97 -4.55 4.48
CA MET A 256 20.57 -5.76 3.92
C MET A 256 21.57 -5.45 2.81
N GLN A 257 21.34 -4.38 2.05
CA GLN A 257 22.29 -3.91 1.05
C GLN A 257 23.61 -3.46 1.69
N SER A 258 23.56 -2.80 2.84
CA SER A 258 24.77 -2.34 3.54
C SER A 258 25.61 -3.49 4.11
N ILE A 259 25.01 -4.65 4.40
CA ILE A 259 25.70 -5.81 4.98
C ILE A 259 26.17 -6.79 3.89
N HIS A 260 25.32 -7.06 2.89
CA HIS A 260 25.51 -8.15 1.92
C HIS A 260 25.57 -7.67 0.46
N GLY A 261 25.55 -6.38 0.22
CA GLY A 261 25.58 -5.79 -1.11
C GLY A 261 24.20 -5.65 -1.76
N ALA A 262 24.19 -4.89 -2.86
CA ALA A 262 22.98 -4.43 -3.54
C ALA A 262 22.04 -5.56 -4.00
N GLN A 263 22.60 -6.70 -4.38
CA GLN A 263 21.84 -7.83 -4.89
C GLN A 263 20.92 -8.46 -3.84
N LEU A 264 21.37 -8.56 -2.56
CA LEU A 264 20.51 -9.09 -1.51
C LEU A 264 19.40 -8.11 -1.15
N GLY A 265 19.67 -6.81 -1.12
CA GLY A 265 18.62 -5.79 -0.92
C GLY A 265 17.50 -5.91 -1.95
N ALA A 266 17.85 -6.10 -3.23
CA ALA A 266 16.88 -6.32 -4.31
C ALA A 266 16.13 -7.66 -4.17
N LEU A 267 16.83 -8.73 -3.82
CA LEU A 267 16.23 -10.05 -3.63
C LEU A 267 15.20 -10.06 -2.51
N ILE A 268 15.47 -9.36 -1.40
CA ILE A 268 14.51 -9.20 -0.29
C ILE A 268 13.22 -8.57 -0.77
N ILE A 269 13.28 -7.49 -1.59
CA ILE A 269 12.08 -6.87 -2.16
C ILE A 269 11.32 -7.88 -3.01
N SER A 270 12.01 -8.62 -3.87
CA SER A 270 11.39 -9.62 -4.74
C SER A 270 10.70 -10.73 -3.94
N VAL A 271 11.38 -11.27 -2.92
CA VAL A 271 10.86 -12.34 -2.07
C VAL A 271 9.64 -11.88 -1.27
N TYR A 272 9.72 -10.76 -0.53
CA TYR A 272 8.58 -10.33 0.25
C TYR A 272 7.41 -9.89 -0.63
N SER A 273 7.65 -9.38 -1.84
CA SER A 273 6.59 -9.03 -2.79
C SER A 273 5.86 -10.28 -3.30
N ALA A 274 6.59 -11.33 -3.66
CA ALA A 274 6.03 -12.61 -4.09
C ALA A 274 5.23 -13.29 -2.97
N VAL A 275 5.85 -13.41 -1.79
CA VAL A 275 5.21 -14.01 -0.60
C VAL A 275 4.04 -13.16 -0.12
N GLY A 276 4.09 -11.85 -0.26
CA GLY A 276 3.01 -10.93 0.11
C GLY A 276 1.72 -11.16 -0.69
N ILE A 277 1.80 -11.67 -1.94
CA ILE A 277 0.62 -12.10 -2.70
C ILE A 277 -0.04 -13.30 -2.01
N LEU A 278 0.75 -14.31 -1.64
CA LEU A 278 0.27 -15.49 -0.91
C LEU A 278 -0.22 -15.12 0.50
N GLY A 279 0.49 -14.22 1.19
CA GLY A 279 0.14 -13.73 2.52
C GLY A 279 -1.26 -13.10 2.57
N LYS A 280 -1.64 -12.34 1.54
CA LYS A 280 -2.99 -11.75 1.43
C LYS A 280 -4.07 -12.81 1.28
N LEU A 281 -3.84 -13.85 0.47
CA LEU A 281 -4.79 -14.95 0.28
C LEU A 281 -4.95 -15.79 1.56
N LEU A 282 -3.82 -16.11 2.21
CA LEU A 282 -3.80 -16.85 3.47
C LEU A 282 -4.50 -16.06 4.58
N LEU A 283 -4.24 -14.77 4.68
CA LEU A 283 -4.84 -13.91 5.71
C LEU A 283 -6.37 -13.84 5.59
N GLY A 284 -6.90 -13.69 4.37
CA GLY A 284 -8.34 -13.75 4.12
C GLY A 284 -8.93 -15.08 4.60
N SER A 285 -8.30 -16.21 4.21
CA SER A 285 -8.74 -17.55 4.61
C SER A 285 -8.68 -17.79 6.12
N ILE A 286 -7.64 -17.26 6.80
CA ILE A 286 -7.50 -17.34 8.26
C ILE A 286 -8.61 -16.52 8.93
N ALA A 287 -8.88 -15.31 8.43
CA ALA A 287 -9.93 -14.46 8.99
C ALA A 287 -11.32 -15.07 8.83
N ASP A 288 -11.62 -15.68 7.67
CA ASP A 288 -12.90 -16.34 7.42
C ASP A 288 -13.09 -17.58 8.29
N LYS A 289 -12.03 -18.38 8.50
CA LYS A 289 -12.12 -19.66 9.23
C LYS A 289 -12.00 -19.50 10.75
N PHE A 290 -11.11 -18.62 11.22
CA PHE A 290 -10.73 -18.50 12.63
C PHE A 290 -11.08 -17.13 13.23
N GLY A 291 -11.59 -16.21 12.43
CA GLY A 291 -11.97 -14.87 12.83
C GLY A 291 -10.85 -13.84 12.81
N VAL A 292 -11.25 -12.58 12.87
CA VAL A 292 -10.37 -11.41 12.69
C VAL A 292 -9.30 -11.27 13.78
N VAL A 293 -9.58 -11.73 15.01
CA VAL A 293 -8.61 -11.67 16.12
C VAL A 293 -7.43 -12.60 15.86
N VAL A 294 -7.68 -13.86 15.42
CA VAL A 294 -6.63 -14.82 15.07
C VAL A 294 -5.82 -14.30 13.89
N ALA A 295 -6.48 -13.73 12.88
CA ALA A 295 -5.81 -13.09 11.75
C ALA A 295 -4.90 -11.93 12.18
N THR A 296 -5.34 -11.11 13.14
CA THR A 296 -4.53 -10.02 13.73
C THR A 296 -3.30 -10.57 14.44
N ILE A 297 -3.47 -11.60 15.28
CA ILE A 297 -2.36 -12.23 15.99
C ILE A 297 -1.34 -12.80 15.00
N TRP A 298 -1.81 -13.53 13.98
CA TRP A 298 -0.95 -14.17 12.98
C TRP A 298 -0.06 -13.16 12.25
N THR A 299 -0.63 -12.08 11.71
CA THR A 299 0.16 -11.06 10.99
C THR A 299 1.10 -10.28 11.90
N SER A 300 0.64 -9.92 13.08
CA SER A 300 1.44 -9.15 14.04
C SER A 300 2.62 -9.95 14.57
N VAL A 301 2.42 -11.24 14.85
CA VAL A 301 3.51 -12.15 15.26
C VAL A 301 4.49 -12.37 14.11
N ALA A 302 4.01 -12.56 12.87
CA ALA A 302 4.89 -12.69 11.70
C ALA A 302 5.78 -11.44 11.52
N LEU A 303 5.22 -10.24 11.67
CA LEU A 303 5.99 -8.99 11.62
C LEU A 303 6.96 -8.86 12.80
N ALA A 304 6.52 -9.16 14.01
CA ALA A 304 7.38 -9.10 15.19
C ALA A 304 8.58 -10.06 15.07
N LEU A 305 8.35 -11.29 14.59
CA LEU A 305 9.42 -12.25 14.30
C LEU A 305 10.36 -11.75 13.20
N THR A 306 9.83 -11.09 12.17
CA THR A 306 10.64 -10.46 11.13
C THR A 306 11.64 -9.47 11.73
N TYR A 307 11.14 -8.53 12.53
CA TYR A 307 11.97 -7.51 13.17
C TYR A 307 12.94 -8.10 14.20
N PHE A 308 12.50 -9.09 14.97
CA PHE A 308 13.36 -9.79 15.92
C PHE A 308 14.51 -10.51 15.21
N LEU A 309 14.25 -11.20 14.11
CA LEU A 309 15.29 -11.83 13.29
C LEU A 309 16.25 -10.80 12.71
N ALA A 310 15.74 -9.66 12.22
CA ALA A 310 16.58 -8.58 11.71
C ALA A 310 17.50 -7.98 12.79
N ALA A 311 17.08 -7.99 14.06
CA ALA A 311 17.86 -7.51 15.19
C ALA A 311 18.94 -8.50 15.66
N THR A 312 18.69 -9.80 15.50
CA THR A 312 19.52 -10.85 16.14
C THR A 312 20.51 -11.49 15.18
N THR A 313 20.28 -11.41 13.87
CA THR A 313 21.11 -12.10 12.88
C THR A 313 21.24 -11.34 11.57
N THR A 314 22.45 -11.40 11.02
CA THR A 314 22.79 -10.79 9.73
C THR A 314 23.14 -11.83 8.66
N SER A 315 22.94 -13.14 8.92
CA SER A 315 23.33 -14.17 7.94
C SER A 315 22.40 -14.16 6.71
N TYR A 316 22.95 -14.52 5.56
CA TYR A 316 22.24 -14.52 4.28
C TYR A 316 20.96 -15.37 4.29
N GLY A 317 21.02 -16.58 4.87
CA GLY A 317 19.86 -17.47 4.95
C GLY A 317 18.70 -16.88 5.79
N PHE A 318 19.03 -16.21 6.89
CA PHE A 318 18.04 -15.54 7.72
C PHE A 318 17.46 -14.28 7.06
N ALA A 319 18.22 -13.61 6.19
CA ALA A 319 17.70 -12.50 5.40
C ALA A 319 16.56 -12.94 4.46
N ILE A 320 16.65 -14.13 3.87
CA ILE A 320 15.57 -14.70 3.07
C ILE A 320 14.37 -15.08 3.94
N LEU A 321 14.60 -15.72 5.10
CA LEU A 321 13.52 -16.02 6.04
C LEU A 321 12.80 -14.75 6.53
N LEU A 322 13.54 -13.67 6.81
CA LEU A 322 13.01 -12.36 7.13
C LEU A 322 12.09 -11.85 6.02
N ALA A 323 12.52 -11.93 4.77
CA ALA A 323 11.70 -11.50 3.63
C ALA A 323 10.41 -12.32 3.48
N VAL A 324 10.46 -13.62 3.75
CA VAL A 324 9.27 -14.50 3.77
C VAL A 324 8.31 -14.10 4.89
N LEU A 325 8.80 -13.98 6.12
CA LEU A 325 7.95 -13.59 7.26
C LEU A 325 7.37 -12.19 7.09
N PHE A 326 8.16 -11.25 6.56
CA PHE A 326 7.67 -9.91 6.26
C PHE A 326 6.57 -9.93 5.20
N GLY A 327 6.74 -10.69 4.12
CA GLY A 327 5.73 -10.85 3.09
C GLY A 327 4.41 -11.40 3.63
N LEU A 328 4.48 -12.39 4.52
CA LEU A 328 3.30 -12.94 5.20
C LEU A 328 2.62 -11.92 6.13
N GLY A 329 3.40 -11.15 6.89
CA GLY A 329 2.89 -10.18 7.87
C GLY A 329 2.39 -8.88 7.24
N ASN A 330 3.00 -8.42 6.15
CA ASN A 330 2.69 -7.14 5.51
C ASN A 330 1.29 -7.06 4.87
N ALA A 331 0.55 -8.18 4.82
CA ALA A 331 -0.84 -8.21 4.39
C ALA A 331 -1.81 -7.46 5.35
N ASN A 332 -1.37 -7.15 6.58
CA ASN A 332 -2.21 -6.52 7.61
C ASN A 332 -2.75 -5.14 7.19
N GLY A 333 -1.96 -4.30 6.53
CA GLY A 333 -2.39 -2.97 6.08
C GLY A 333 -3.43 -3.00 4.95
N THR A 334 -3.36 -4.00 4.07
CA THR A 334 -4.21 -4.06 2.88
C THR A 334 -5.44 -4.95 3.03
N VAL A 335 -5.33 -6.05 3.77
CA VAL A 335 -6.41 -7.05 3.91
C VAL A 335 -7.01 -7.05 5.30
N LEU A 336 -6.19 -6.97 6.37
CA LEU A 336 -6.71 -7.07 7.73
C LEU A 336 -7.46 -5.80 8.16
N ALA A 337 -6.99 -4.60 7.78
CA ALA A 337 -7.66 -3.35 8.13
C ALA A 337 -9.14 -3.32 7.70
N PRO A 338 -9.50 -3.60 6.43
CA PRO A 338 -10.91 -3.69 6.03
C PRO A 338 -11.67 -4.81 6.75
N LEU A 339 -11.04 -5.94 7.07
CA LEU A 339 -11.68 -7.04 7.80
C LEU A 339 -12.01 -6.67 9.25
N VAL A 340 -11.08 -6.01 9.96
CA VAL A 340 -11.32 -5.52 11.33
C VAL A 340 -12.48 -4.53 11.35
N VAL A 341 -12.50 -3.58 10.40
CA VAL A 341 -13.60 -2.60 10.30
C VAL A 341 -14.93 -3.30 10.01
N SER A 342 -14.96 -4.26 9.09
CA SER A 342 -16.19 -4.98 8.74
C SER A 342 -16.72 -5.87 9.87
N ALA A 343 -15.82 -6.36 10.74
CA ALA A 343 -16.20 -7.15 11.92
C ALA A 343 -16.81 -6.29 13.04
N ILE A 344 -16.50 -5.00 13.10
CA ILE A 344 -16.99 -4.06 14.12
C ILE A 344 -18.20 -3.28 13.61
N TYR A 345 -18.18 -2.82 12.36
CA TYR A 345 -19.18 -1.90 11.83
C TYR A 345 -20.07 -2.52 10.74
N PRO A 346 -21.38 -2.17 10.72
CA PRO A 346 -22.27 -2.63 9.67
C PRO A 346 -22.00 -1.97 8.32
N THR A 347 -22.51 -2.57 7.24
CA THR A 347 -22.29 -2.15 5.86
C THR A 347 -22.55 -0.66 5.60
N LYS A 348 -23.57 -0.07 6.22
CA LYS A 348 -23.90 1.36 6.05
C LYS A 348 -22.81 2.31 6.53
N SER A 349 -22.10 1.95 7.59
CA SER A 349 -21.05 2.78 8.21
C SER A 349 -19.63 2.39 7.76
N TYR A 350 -19.51 1.21 7.15
CA TYR A 350 -18.21 0.63 6.76
C TYR A 350 -17.33 1.57 5.95
N ALA A 351 -17.86 2.12 4.87
CA ALA A 351 -17.06 2.95 3.96
C ALA A 351 -16.48 4.20 4.64
N GLN A 352 -17.29 4.85 5.50
CA GLN A 352 -16.85 6.05 6.22
C GLN A 352 -15.80 5.72 7.27
N VAL A 353 -16.00 4.65 8.04
CA VAL A 353 -15.06 4.21 9.09
C VAL A 353 -13.77 3.71 8.46
N TYR A 354 -13.88 2.87 7.41
CA TYR A 354 -12.69 2.36 6.72
C TYR A 354 -11.86 3.47 6.08
N GLY A 355 -12.53 4.49 5.50
CA GLY A 355 -11.83 5.67 4.99
C GLY A 355 -10.99 6.36 6.06
N LEU A 356 -11.53 6.54 7.25
CA LEU A 356 -10.80 7.14 8.38
C LEU A 356 -9.67 6.24 8.88
N VAL A 357 -9.93 4.94 9.07
CA VAL A 357 -8.91 3.95 9.47
C VAL A 357 -7.75 3.95 8.46
N ASN A 358 -8.06 4.01 7.18
CA ASN A 358 -7.05 4.06 6.12
C ASN A 358 -6.21 5.34 6.15
N GLN A 359 -6.80 6.51 6.49
CA GLN A 359 -6.04 7.75 6.69
C GLN A 359 -5.04 7.62 7.86
N PHE A 360 -5.45 7.03 8.97
CA PHE A 360 -4.56 6.78 10.11
C PHE A 360 -3.48 5.74 9.81
N LEU A 361 -3.79 4.75 8.97
CA LEU A 361 -2.81 3.80 8.46
C LEU A 361 -1.75 4.51 7.60
N PHE A 362 -2.16 5.38 6.68
CA PHE A 362 -1.22 6.18 5.88
C PHE A 362 -0.41 7.15 6.75
N LEU A 363 -1.00 7.71 7.81
CA LEU A 363 -0.28 8.51 8.78
C LEU A 363 0.85 7.70 9.44
N GLY A 364 0.57 6.46 9.85
CA GLY A 364 1.60 5.54 10.34
C GLY A 364 2.67 5.23 9.29
N MET A 365 2.25 4.91 8.06
CA MET A 365 3.19 4.65 6.95
C MET A 365 4.11 5.85 6.68
N MET A 366 3.59 7.06 6.74
CA MET A 366 4.33 8.30 6.52
C MET A 366 5.56 8.40 7.44
N PHE A 367 5.45 7.98 8.69
CA PHE A 367 6.52 8.07 9.68
C PHE A 367 7.32 6.77 9.88
N GLY A 368 6.84 5.62 9.41
CA GLY A 368 7.45 4.32 9.69
C GLY A 368 8.92 4.24 9.30
N SER A 369 9.25 4.53 8.04
CA SER A 369 10.63 4.51 7.53
C SER A 369 11.50 5.59 8.19
N LEU A 370 10.94 6.79 8.42
CA LEU A 370 11.66 7.89 9.06
C LEU A 370 12.04 7.55 10.51
N ILE A 371 11.10 6.99 11.29
CA ILE A 371 11.37 6.60 12.69
C ILE A 371 12.42 5.48 12.73
N ALA A 372 12.30 4.46 11.86
CA ALA A 372 13.27 3.38 11.81
C ALA A 372 14.67 3.89 11.46
N ALA A 373 14.79 4.77 10.45
CA ALA A 373 16.05 5.37 10.05
C ALA A 373 16.63 6.31 11.12
N SER A 374 15.77 7.12 11.78
CA SER A 374 16.22 8.03 12.86
C SER A 374 16.77 7.27 14.06
N ILE A 375 16.14 6.15 14.45
CA ILE A 375 16.66 5.29 15.51
C ILE A 375 17.98 4.63 15.06
N ALA A 376 18.05 4.19 13.80
CA ALA A 376 19.26 3.57 13.27
C ALA A 376 20.44 4.56 13.22
N ASP A 377 20.21 5.81 12.80
CA ASP A 377 21.23 6.86 12.76
C ASP A 377 21.66 7.30 14.16
N ALA A 378 20.73 7.35 15.15
CA ALA A 378 21.02 7.79 16.52
C ALA A 378 21.66 6.69 17.40
N ALA A 379 21.35 5.42 17.14
CA ALA A 379 21.79 4.29 17.95
C ALA A 379 22.30 3.13 17.08
N SER A 380 21.39 2.36 16.48
CA SER A 380 21.69 1.26 15.54
C SER A 380 20.45 0.72 14.88
N TYR A 381 20.60 0.00 13.77
CA TYR A 381 19.51 -0.77 13.18
C TYR A 381 18.99 -1.86 14.13
N THR A 382 19.85 -2.48 14.93
CA THR A 382 19.44 -3.47 15.95
C THR A 382 18.43 -2.87 16.93
N THR A 383 18.68 -1.67 17.44
CA THR A 383 17.75 -0.96 18.32
C THR A 383 16.43 -0.65 17.60
N ALA A 384 16.51 -0.16 16.35
CA ALA A 384 15.31 0.11 15.55
C ALA A 384 14.45 -1.14 15.40
N TRP A 385 15.06 -2.29 15.10
CA TRP A 385 14.33 -3.54 14.90
C TRP A 385 13.65 -4.05 16.17
N TYR A 386 14.28 -3.95 17.34
CA TYR A 386 13.60 -4.28 18.61
C TYR A 386 12.40 -3.38 18.88
N VAL A 387 12.52 -2.07 18.64
CA VAL A 387 11.40 -1.14 18.77
C VAL A 387 10.25 -1.52 17.82
N PHE A 388 10.55 -1.84 16.57
CA PHE A 388 9.53 -2.22 15.59
C PHE A 388 8.93 -3.60 15.86
N ALA A 389 9.67 -4.53 16.47
CA ALA A 389 9.10 -5.78 16.98
C ALA A 389 8.03 -5.52 18.04
N VAL A 390 8.29 -4.62 19.00
CA VAL A 390 7.31 -4.21 20.01
C VAL A 390 6.12 -3.48 19.37
N ILE A 391 6.36 -2.55 18.45
CA ILE A 391 5.29 -1.86 17.68
C ILE A 391 4.37 -2.88 17.00
N SER A 392 4.94 -3.93 16.39
CA SER A 392 4.16 -4.98 15.72
C SER A 392 3.30 -5.79 16.69
N LEU A 393 3.79 -6.09 17.89
CA LEU A 393 3.00 -6.79 18.92
C LEU A 393 1.89 -5.92 19.50
N LEU A 394 2.11 -4.60 19.62
CA LEU A 394 1.10 -3.67 20.10
C LEU A 394 -0.12 -3.57 19.17
N ILE A 395 0.01 -3.92 17.88
CA ILE A 395 -1.13 -4.04 16.95
C ILE A 395 -2.18 -5.02 17.51
N ILE A 396 -1.73 -6.13 18.12
CA ILE A 396 -2.62 -7.12 18.74
C ILE A 396 -3.46 -6.45 19.84
N VAL A 397 -2.78 -5.72 20.73
CA VAL A 397 -3.46 -5.04 21.85
C VAL A 397 -4.50 -4.04 21.35
N PHE A 398 -4.13 -3.25 20.34
CA PHE A 398 -5.03 -2.23 19.81
C PHE A 398 -6.20 -2.81 19.01
N TRP A 399 -5.98 -3.68 18.05
CA TRP A 399 -7.05 -4.19 17.19
C TRP A 399 -7.89 -5.29 17.83
N ALA A 400 -7.28 -6.23 18.54
CA ALA A 400 -8.06 -7.22 19.31
C ALA A 400 -8.80 -6.54 20.48
N GLY A 401 -8.14 -5.61 21.17
CA GLY A 401 -8.78 -4.79 22.21
C GLY A 401 -9.96 -3.98 21.67
N SER A 402 -9.80 -3.33 20.52
CA SER A 402 -10.88 -2.63 19.82
C SER A 402 -12.07 -3.56 19.53
N TYR A 403 -11.80 -4.74 18.97
CA TYR A 403 -12.83 -5.72 18.63
C TYR A 403 -13.60 -6.20 19.88
N PHE A 404 -12.90 -6.55 20.96
CA PHE A 404 -13.56 -7.04 22.18
C PHE A 404 -14.36 -5.95 22.91
N LEU A 405 -13.83 -4.71 22.96
CA LEU A 405 -14.57 -3.59 23.53
C LEU A 405 -15.81 -3.23 22.69
N ALA A 406 -15.66 -3.21 21.36
CA ALA A 406 -16.79 -2.99 20.46
C ALA A 406 -17.89 -4.05 20.65
N LYS A 407 -17.50 -5.33 20.78
CA LYS A 407 -18.46 -6.42 21.02
C LYS A 407 -19.21 -6.27 22.34
N LYS A 408 -18.61 -5.67 23.36
CA LYS A 408 -19.25 -5.37 24.65
C LYS A 408 -20.25 -4.22 24.51
N ASP A 409 -19.91 -3.19 23.74
CA ASP A 409 -20.76 -2.00 23.53
C ASP A 409 -21.93 -2.26 22.57
N PHE A 410 -21.73 -3.15 21.58
CA PHE A 410 -22.76 -3.54 20.61
C PHE A 410 -23.37 -4.91 20.98
N LYS A 411 -23.99 -5.02 22.15
CA LYS A 411 -24.78 -6.21 22.47
C LYS A 411 -25.91 -6.35 21.43
N PRO A 412 -26.20 -7.58 20.92
CA PRO A 412 -27.39 -7.79 20.14
C PRO A 412 -28.60 -7.40 21.04
N VAL A 413 -29.52 -6.64 20.48
CA VAL A 413 -30.84 -6.45 21.13
C VAL A 413 -31.45 -7.83 21.16
N GLU A 414 -31.47 -8.45 22.35
CA GLU A 414 -32.27 -9.66 22.59
C GLU A 414 -33.71 -9.36 22.18
N LYS A 415 -34.24 -10.23 21.29
CA LYS A 415 -35.61 -10.16 20.83
C LYS A 415 -36.56 -10.53 21.96
#